data_bec23d96cfcceedc2a3a2bf3c06946dc
#
_entry.id   bec23d96cfcceedc2a3a2bf3c06946dc
#
_cell.length_a   1.000
_cell.length_b   1.000
_cell.length_c   1.000
_cell.angle_alpha   90.00
_cell.angle_beta   90.00
_cell.angle_gamma   90.00
#
_symmetry.space_group_name_H-M   'P 1'
#
loop_
_entity.id
_entity.type
_entity.pdbx_description
1 polymer ?
#
loop_
_entity_poly.entity_id
_entity_poly.type
_entity_poly.pdbx_seq_one_letter_code
_entity_poly.pdbx_strand_id
1 'polypeptide(L)'
;AGAKSDPVGFLHSLRLPVVLDEVQRVPDLFLTIKAEVDRSRKAGRFLLTGSANALLLPHVADSLAGRMEIVTLWPFSQGELIGRKEDFIDVMFSSTFPARAVPALDRRSLIERIVTGGYPEAVARTDETRRAAWFGSYVTTILQRDVRDLARIEGLTALPRLLTMLAARSSTLLNVAQLSNNAALPH
;
A
#
# COMPACT_ATOMS: atom_id res chain seq x y z
N ALA A 1 -22.42 1.35 -11.26
CA ALA A 1 -23.61 2.23 -11.30
C ALA A 1 -24.53 1.92 -10.11
N GLY A 2 -25.01 0.69 -9.92
CA GLY A 2 -25.97 0.32 -8.88
C GLY A 2 -25.56 0.69 -7.44
N ALA A 3 -24.32 0.41 -7.04
CA ALA A 3 -23.83 0.72 -5.71
C ALA A 3 -23.80 2.22 -5.36
N LYS A 4 -23.71 3.10 -6.38
CA LYS A 4 -23.75 4.56 -6.17
C LYS A 4 -25.19 5.11 -6.12
N SER A 5 -26.09 4.52 -6.88
CA SER A 5 -27.47 4.99 -6.95
C SER A 5 -28.34 4.47 -5.80
N ASP A 6 -28.08 3.23 -5.36
CA ASP A 6 -28.76 2.58 -4.25
C ASP A 6 -27.79 1.68 -3.47
N PRO A 7 -26.99 2.23 -2.55
CA PRO A 7 -26.05 1.45 -1.75
C PRO A 7 -26.72 0.36 -0.90
N VAL A 8 -27.94 0.64 -0.40
CA VAL A 8 -28.69 -0.28 0.46
C VAL A 8 -29.20 -1.47 -0.33
N GLY A 9 -29.93 -1.22 -1.40
CA GLY A 9 -30.43 -2.29 -2.29
C GLY A 9 -29.29 -3.10 -2.89
N PHE A 10 -28.18 -2.44 -3.29
CA PHE A 10 -26.99 -3.12 -3.75
C PHE A 10 -26.46 -4.09 -2.72
N LEU A 11 -26.23 -3.64 -1.46
CA LEU A 11 -25.67 -4.49 -0.42
C LEU A 11 -26.60 -5.66 -0.08
N HIS A 12 -27.90 -5.44 -0.04
CA HIS A 12 -28.90 -6.48 0.24
C HIS A 12 -29.03 -7.52 -0.88
N SER A 13 -28.65 -7.18 -2.12
CA SER A 13 -28.64 -8.11 -3.24
C SER A 13 -27.47 -9.10 -3.22
N LEU A 14 -26.45 -8.85 -2.37
CA LEU A 14 -25.24 -9.65 -2.32
C LEU A 14 -25.39 -10.86 -1.39
N ARG A 15 -24.77 -11.97 -1.78
CA ARG A 15 -24.60 -13.14 -0.92
C ARG A 15 -23.38 -12.95 -0.02
N LEU A 16 -23.56 -13.16 1.26
CA LEU A 16 -22.48 -13.12 2.24
C LEU A 16 -21.82 -14.49 2.43
N PRO A 17 -20.51 -14.60 2.69
CA PRO A 17 -19.56 -13.48 2.76
C PRO A 17 -19.27 -12.86 1.37
N VAL A 18 -18.91 -11.59 1.35
CA VAL A 18 -18.66 -10.84 0.11
C VAL A 18 -17.36 -10.07 0.16
N VAL A 19 -16.67 -9.99 -0.98
CA VAL A 19 -15.52 -9.11 -1.21
C VAL A 19 -15.99 -7.88 -1.98
N LEU A 20 -15.72 -6.69 -1.45
CA LEU A 20 -15.98 -5.42 -2.11
C LEU A 20 -14.65 -4.75 -2.42
N ASP A 21 -14.28 -4.75 -3.70
CA ASP A 21 -13.02 -4.21 -4.17
C ASP A 21 -13.13 -2.71 -4.47
N GLU A 22 -12.05 -1.97 -4.18
CA GLU A 22 -11.96 -0.52 -4.37
C GLU A 22 -13.15 0.24 -3.72
N VAL A 23 -13.50 -0.17 -2.51
CA VAL A 23 -14.72 0.30 -1.82
C VAL A 23 -14.74 1.84 -1.61
N GLN A 24 -13.58 2.50 -1.57
CA GLN A 24 -13.46 3.95 -1.45
C GLN A 24 -14.08 4.71 -2.63
N ARG A 25 -14.34 4.04 -3.75
CA ARG A 25 -15.03 4.65 -4.91
C ARG A 25 -16.52 4.90 -4.67
N VAL A 26 -17.07 4.29 -3.61
CA VAL A 26 -18.46 4.46 -3.20
C VAL A 26 -18.52 4.66 -1.68
N PRO A 27 -18.16 5.86 -1.17
CA PRO A 27 -18.09 6.13 0.27
C PRO A 27 -19.39 5.85 1.03
N ASP A 28 -20.55 6.04 0.40
CA ASP A 28 -21.86 5.79 1.01
C ASP A 28 -22.08 4.33 1.41
N LEU A 29 -21.33 3.38 0.81
CA LEU A 29 -21.35 1.98 1.21
C LEU A 29 -20.86 1.78 2.66
N PHE A 30 -19.93 2.59 3.14
CA PHE A 30 -19.43 2.44 4.51
C PHE A 30 -20.50 2.63 5.57
N LEU A 31 -21.41 3.58 5.37
CA LEU A 31 -22.55 3.79 6.27
C LEU A 31 -23.52 2.61 6.22
N THR A 32 -23.77 2.09 5.02
CA THR A 32 -24.64 0.93 4.83
C THR A 32 -24.04 -0.33 5.45
N ILE A 33 -22.74 -0.57 5.22
CA ILE A 33 -22.00 -1.68 5.84
C ILE A 33 -22.02 -1.58 7.37
N LYS A 34 -21.82 -0.37 7.91
CA LYS A 34 -21.93 -0.13 9.36
C LYS A 34 -23.29 -0.56 9.90
N ALA A 35 -24.37 -0.11 9.26
CA ALA A 35 -25.73 -0.47 9.68
C ALA A 35 -25.95 -2.00 9.66
N GLU A 36 -25.43 -2.69 8.63
CA GLU A 36 -25.49 -4.14 8.52
C GLU A 36 -24.67 -4.87 9.60
N VAL A 37 -23.49 -4.36 9.91
CA VAL A 37 -22.62 -4.92 10.96
C VAL A 37 -23.23 -4.66 12.34
N ASP A 38 -23.82 -3.50 12.58
CA ASP A 38 -24.49 -3.19 13.84
C ASP A 38 -25.74 -4.07 14.08
N ARG A 39 -26.47 -4.39 13.00
CA ARG A 39 -27.62 -5.31 13.05
C ARG A 39 -27.21 -6.75 13.33
N SER A 40 -26.09 -7.20 12.81
CA SER A 40 -25.57 -8.56 12.98
C SER A 40 -24.06 -8.55 13.08
N ARG A 41 -23.54 -8.71 14.29
CA ARG A 41 -22.09 -8.68 14.60
C ARG A 41 -21.35 -9.98 14.28
N LYS A 42 -21.84 -10.77 13.32
CA LYS A 42 -21.14 -11.97 12.85
C LYS A 42 -19.89 -11.54 12.07
N ALA A 43 -18.72 -11.93 12.55
CA ALA A 43 -17.44 -11.65 11.88
C ALA A 43 -17.31 -12.33 10.50
N GLY A 44 -16.44 -11.79 9.63
CA GLY A 44 -16.11 -12.38 8.33
C GLY A 44 -17.19 -12.25 7.25
N ARG A 45 -18.16 -11.35 7.43
CA ARG A 45 -19.21 -11.13 6.42
C ARG A 45 -18.74 -10.29 5.23
N PHE A 46 -17.85 -9.35 5.48
CA PHE A 46 -17.33 -8.40 4.49
C PHE A 46 -15.81 -8.45 4.48
N LEU A 47 -15.22 -8.55 3.30
CA LEU A 47 -13.84 -8.24 3.03
C LEU A 47 -13.82 -7.01 2.12
N LEU A 48 -13.27 -5.92 2.64
CA LEU A 48 -13.17 -4.66 1.90
C LEU A 48 -11.72 -4.48 1.45
N THR A 49 -11.52 -4.20 0.17
CA THR A 49 -10.20 -3.85 -0.34
C THR A 49 -10.18 -2.41 -0.80
N GLY A 50 -9.01 -1.80 -0.78
CA GLY A 50 -8.82 -0.44 -1.25
C GLY A 50 -7.37 -0.03 -1.19
N SER A 51 -7.01 1.08 -1.84
CA SER A 51 -5.69 1.66 -1.69
C SER A 51 -5.45 2.10 -0.23
N ALA A 52 -4.18 2.21 0.18
CA ALA A 52 -3.81 2.66 1.53
C ALA A 52 -4.51 3.97 1.95
N ASN A 53 -4.86 4.79 0.98
CA ASN A 53 -5.55 6.06 1.16
C ASN A 53 -7.06 5.92 1.49
N ALA A 54 -7.65 4.75 1.25
CA ALA A 54 -9.05 4.50 1.62
C ALA A 54 -9.31 4.72 3.11
N LEU A 55 -8.30 4.45 3.95
CA LEU A 55 -8.38 4.62 5.40
C LEU A 55 -8.20 6.08 5.85
N LEU A 56 -7.64 6.93 5.00
CA LEU A 56 -7.48 8.36 5.28
C LEU A 56 -8.76 9.16 4.99
N LEU A 57 -9.77 8.54 4.39
CA LEU A 57 -11.08 9.16 4.23
C LEU A 57 -11.74 9.28 5.61
N PRO A 58 -12.04 10.50 6.10
CA PRO A 58 -12.63 10.72 7.43
C PRO A 58 -13.87 9.86 7.68
N HIS A 59 -14.70 9.70 6.67
CA HIS A 59 -15.95 8.92 6.74
C HIS A 59 -15.73 7.42 6.97
N VAL A 60 -14.58 6.86 6.54
CA VAL A 60 -14.26 5.44 6.73
C VAL A 60 -13.83 5.19 8.17
N ALA A 61 -12.88 6.00 8.67
CA ALA A 61 -12.37 5.87 10.02
C ALA A 61 -13.50 6.00 11.06
N ASP A 62 -14.40 6.97 10.88
CA ASP A 62 -15.50 7.21 11.81
C ASP A 62 -16.61 6.15 11.72
N SER A 63 -16.88 5.64 10.51
CA SER A 63 -17.99 4.72 10.29
C SER A 63 -17.73 3.31 10.82
N LEU A 64 -16.52 2.78 10.64
CA LEU A 64 -16.19 1.39 10.94
C LEU A 64 -15.24 1.21 12.13
N ALA A 65 -14.96 2.27 12.89
CA ALA A 65 -14.15 2.19 14.10
C ALA A 65 -14.69 1.14 15.08
N GLY A 66 -13.83 0.23 15.53
CA GLY A 66 -14.18 -0.88 16.43
C GLY A 66 -15.05 -1.99 15.80
N ARG A 67 -15.24 -1.98 14.48
CA ARG A 67 -16.05 -2.96 13.73
C ARG A 67 -15.28 -3.70 12.66
N MET A 68 -14.06 -3.28 12.36
CA MET A 68 -13.20 -3.87 11.35
C MET A 68 -11.81 -4.13 11.91
N GLU A 69 -11.15 -5.11 11.33
CA GLU A 69 -9.72 -5.34 11.43
C GLU A 69 -9.06 -4.83 10.15
N ILE A 70 -7.94 -4.12 10.30
CA ILE A 70 -7.20 -3.58 9.17
C ILE A 70 -5.98 -4.45 8.94
N VAL A 71 -5.92 -5.03 7.75
CA VAL A 71 -4.76 -5.82 7.30
C VAL A 71 -4.08 -5.07 6.17
N THR A 72 -2.84 -4.70 6.38
CA THR A 72 -2.02 -4.07 5.33
C THR A 72 -1.27 -5.15 4.56
N LEU A 73 -1.50 -5.19 3.25
CA LEU A 73 -0.76 -6.08 2.35
C LEU A 73 0.47 -5.33 1.81
N TRP A 74 1.63 -5.72 2.31
CA TRP A 74 2.91 -5.20 1.85
C TRP A 74 3.40 -5.94 0.59
N PRO A 75 4.30 -5.33 -0.20
CA PRO A 75 5.07 -6.08 -1.18
C PRO A 75 5.81 -7.25 -0.53
N PHE A 76 6.17 -8.27 -1.30
CA PHE A 76 6.91 -9.42 -0.78
C PHE A 76 8.20 -9.02 -0.08
N SER A 77 8.42 -9.59 1.10
CA SER A 77 9.72 -9.55 1.75
C SER A 77 10.72 -10.47 1.02
N GLN A 78 12.00 -10.31 1.31
CA GLN A 78 13.01 -11.20 0.74
C GLN A 78 12.87 -12.65 1.25
N GLY A 79 12.39 -12.83 2.48
CA GLY A 79 12.09 -14.14 3.03
C GLY A 79 10.94 -14.82 2.28
N GLU A 80 9.86 -14.11 2.01
CA GLU A 80 8.73 -14.62 1.24
C GLU A 80 9.14 -15.03 -0.17
N LEU A 81 9.99 -14.22 -0.84
CA LEU A 81 10.47 -14.53 -2.18
C LEU A 81 11.31 -15.82 -2.26
N ILE A 82 11.98 -16.19 -1.19
CA ILE A 82 12.79 -17.44 -1.12
C ILE A 82 12.12 -18.54 -0.29
N GLY A 83 10.84 -18.37 0.07
CA GLY A 83 10.07 -19.35 0.86
C GLY A 83 10.60 -19.56 2.28
N ARG A 84 11.21 -18.55 2.89
CA ARG A 84 11.73 -18.59 4.26
C ARG A 84 10.90 -17.72 5.19
N LYS A 85 10.53 -18.27 6.34
CA LYS A 85 9.94 -17.47 7.41
C LYS A 85 11.01 -16.54 7.99
N GLU A 86 10.72 -15.27 8.04
CA GLU A 86 11.57 -14.26 8.66
C GLU A 86 11.25 -14.19 10.16
N ASP A 87 12.28 -14.23 10.99
CA ASP A 87 12.20 -14.22 12.44
C ASP A 87 13.24 -13.28 13.07
N PHE A 88 13.69 -12.28 12.28
CA PHE A 88 14.72 -11.34 12.73
C PHE A 88 14.32 -10.62 14.01
N ILE A 89 13.07 -10.14 14.10
CA ILE A 89 12.57 -9.45 15.29
C ILE A 89 12.55 -10.38 16.50
N ASP A 90 12.03 -11.60 16.33
CA ASP A 90 11.96 -12.59 17.41
C ASP A 90 13.36 -12.93 17.95
N VAL A 91 14.33 -13.07 17.03
CA VAL A 91 15.72 -13.36 17.37
C VAL A 91 16.39 -12.18 18.07
N MET A 92 16.16 -10.95 17.64
CA MET A 92 16.73 -9.74 18.25
C MET A 92 16.30 -9.54 19.70
N PHE A 93 15.09 -9.97 20.04
CA PHE A 93 14.55 -9.87 21.40
C PHE A 93 14.65 -11.19 22.18
N SER A 94 15.29 -12.21 21.62
CA SER A 94 15.57 -13.46 22.34
C SER A 94 16.78 -13.32 23.27
N SER A 95 16.82 -14.14 24.32
CA SER A 95 17.97 -14.19 25.26
C SER A 95 19.23 -14.80 24.64
N THR A 96 19.12 -15.48 23.51
CA THR A 96 20.21 -16.15 22.80
C THR A 96 20.19 -15.77 21.34
N PHE A 97 21.31 -15.23 20.84
CA PHE A 97 21.48 -14.95 19.43
C PHE A 97 22.01 -16.22 18.73
N PRO A 98 21.21 -16.90 17.91
CA PRO A 98 21.68 -18.12 17.26
C PRO A 98 22.79 -17.79 16.25
N ALA A 99 23.90 -18.52 16.31
CA ALA A 99 24.89 -18.46 15.25
C ALA A 99 24.29 -19.06 13.97
N ARG A 100 23.94 -18.21 13.02
CA ARG A 100 23.41 -18.62 11.71
C ARG A 100 24.46 -18.46 10.65
N ALA A 101 24.67 -19.50 9.86
CA ALA A 101 25.41 -19.37 8.63
C ALA A 101 24.60 -18.48 7.67
N VAL A 102 25.06 -17.27 7.44
CA VAL A 102 24.51 -16.40 6.41
C VAL A 102 25.14 -16.83 5.08
N PRO A 103 24.34 -17.30 4.10
CA PRO A 103 24.87 -17.57 2.76
C PRO A 103 25.57 -16.32 2.23
N ALA A 104 26.81 -16.47 1.75
CA ALA A 104 27.50 -15.36 1.12
C ALA A 104 26.70 -14.91 -0.10
N LEU A 105 26.16 -13.69 -0.02
CA LEU A 105 25.48 -13.06 -1.14
C LEU A 105 26.50 -12.17 -1.84
N ASP A 106 26.78 -12.43 -3.12
CA ASP A 106 27.65 -11.56 -3.89
C ASP A 106 26.97 -10.19 -4.11
N ARG A 107 27.82 -9.17 -4.37
CA ARG A 107 27.37 -7.79 -4.52
C ARG A 107 26.34 -7.62 -5.65
N ARG A 108 26.52 -8.35 -6.75
CA ARG A 108 25.61 -8.27 -7.91
C ARG A 108 24.23 -8.77 -7.56
N SER A 109 24.16 -9.94 -6.95
CA SER A 109 22.88 -10.53 -6.47
C SER A 109 22.19 -9.65 -5.45
N LEU A 110 22.95 -8.98 -4.56
CA LEU A 110 22.36 -8.03 -3.61
C LEU A 110 21.74 -6.82 -4.33
N ILE A 111 22.47 -6.22 -5.28
CA ILE A 111 21.98 -5.09 -6.07
C ILE A 111 20.72 -5.50 -6.84
N GLU A 112 20.73 -6.67 -7.49
CA GLU A 112 19.59 -7.16 -8.24
C GLU A 112 18.35 -7.32 -7.36
N ARG A 113 18.47 -7.87 -6.16
CA ARG A 113 17.36 -7.96 -5.21
C ARG A 113 16.83 -6.60 -4.80
N ILE A 114 17.70 -5.63 -4.52
CA ILE A 114 17.32 -4.26 -4.15
C ILE A 114 16.53 -3.60 -5.29
N VAL A 115 17.04 -3.71 -6.52
CA VAL A 115 16.42 -3.08 -7.71
C VAL A 115 15.12 -3.77 -8.11
N THR A 116 15.02 -5.08 -7.92
CA THR A 116 13.79 -5.84 -8.23
C THR A 116 12.69 -5.52 -7.21
N GLY A 117 13.04 -5.36 -5.94
CA GLY A 117 12.07 -5.12 -4.87
C GLY A 117 11.15 -6.31 -4.64
N GLY A 118 9.98 -6.04 -4.05
CA GLY A 118 9.01 -7.08 -3.66
C GLY A 118 7.64 -6.99 -4.35
N TYR A 119 7.43 -6.09 -5.30
CA TYR A 119 6.17 -6.05 -6.02
C TYR A 119 6.01 -7.31 -6.90
N PRO A 120 4.90 -8.07 -6.78
CA PRO A 120 4.70 -9.32 -7.53
C PRO A 120 4.93 -9.16 -9.03
N GLU A 121 4.41 -8.08 -9.59
CA GLU A 121 4.54 -7.74 -11.00
C GLU A 121 5.98 -7.42 -11.42
N ALA A 122 6.77 -6.82 -10.56
CA ALA A 122 8.18 -6.55 -10.81
C ALA A 122 9.02 -7.83 -10.69
N VAL A 123 8.73 -8.65 -9.68
CA VAL A 123 9.39 -9.94 -9.44
C VAL A 123 9.15 -10.91 -10.60
N ALA A 124 7.93 -10.95 -11.15
CA ALA A 124 7.61 -11.80 -12.29
C ALA A 124 8.33 -11.40 -13.61
N ARG A 125 8.85 -10.17 -13.68
CA ARG A 125 9.57 -9.68 -14.87
C ARG A 125 11.06 -9.95 -14.75
N THR A 126 11.53 -10.99 -15.41
CA THR A 126 12.96 -11.38 -15.44
C THR A 126 13.80 -10.44 -16.30
N ASP A 127 13.22 -9.84 -17.35
CA ASP A 127 13.90 -8.87 -18.20
C ASP A 127 13.95 -7.50 -17.48
N GLU A 128 15.17 -6.99 -17.32
CA GLU A 128 15.47 -5.76 -16.58
C GLU A 128 14.84 -4.53 -17.25
N THR A 129 14.86 -4.45 -18.57
CA THR A 129 14.31 -3.34 -19.34
C THR A 129 12.78 -3.29 -19.19
N ARG A 130 12.14 -4.45 -19.25
CA ARG A 130 10.69 -4.57 -19.05
C ARG A 130 10.28 -4.26 -17.62
N ARG A 131 11.08 -4.65 -16.63
CA ARG A 131 10.88 -4.32 -15.22
C ARG A 131 11.00 -2.82 -15.00
N ALA A 132 12.03 -2.18 -15.55
CA ALA A 132 12.21 -0.72 -15.47
C ALA A 132 11.04 0.04 -16.13
N ALA A 133 10.59 -0.41 -17.30
CA ALA A 133 9.42 0.17 -17.97
C ALA A 133 8.14 0.02 -17.15
N TRP A 134 7.95 -1.12 -16.48
CA TRP A 134 6.82 -1.32 -15.56
C TRP A 134 6.86 -0.34 -14.38
N PHE A 135 8.01 -0.16 -13.73
CA PHE A 135 8.15 0.81 -12.65
C PHE A 135 7.85 2.24 -13.12
N GLY A 136 8.34 2.64 -14.30
CA GLY A 136 8.03 3.95 -14.88
C GLY A 136 6.52 4.16 -15.07
N SER A 137 5.84 3.16 -15.61
CA SER A 137 4.38 3.19 -15.78
C SER A 137 3.64 3.21 -14.43
N TYR A 138 4.09 2.43 -13.46
CA TYR A 138 3.53 2.35 -12.13
C TYR A 138 3.63 3.70 -11.39
N VAL A 139 4.81 4.31 -11.39
CA VAL A 139 5.04 5.64 -10.81
C VAL A 139 4.15 6.69 -11.48
N THR A 140 4.08 6.69 -12.81
CA THR A 140 3.23 7.61 -13.56
C THR A 140 1.77 7.46 -13.18
N THR A 141 1.29 6.23 -13.06
CA THR A 141 -0.11 5.93 -12.68
C THR A 141 -0.42 6.40 -11.27
N ILE A 142 0.47 6.13 -10.29
CA ILE A 142 0.29 6.58 -8.90
C ILE A 142 0.26 8.12 -8.84
N LEU A 143 1.22 8.78 -9.48
CA LEU A 143 1.29 10.24 -9.44
C LEU A 143 0.07 10.90 -10.12
N GLN A 144 -0.43 10.32 -11.19
CA GLN A 144 -1.58 10.87 -11.92
C GLN A 144 -2.93 10.56 -11.27
N ARG A 145 -3.07 9.42 -10.61
CA ARG A 145 -4.34 8.94 -10.06
C ARG A 145 -4.43 9.18 -8.57
N ASP A 146 -3.56 8.54 -7.80
CA ASP A 146 -3.72 8.45 -6.35
C ASP A 146 -3.40 9.77 -5.66
N VAL A 147 -2.42 10.50 -6.17
CA VAL A 147 -2.06 11.81 -5.60
C VAL A 147 -3.09 12.89 -5.92
N ARG A 148 -3.74 12.83 -7.10
CA ARG A 148 -4.84 13.73 -7.43
C ARG A 148 -6.06 13.53 -6.55
N ASP A 149 -6.34 12.29 -6.19
CA ASP A 149 -7.51 11.94 -5.39
C ASP A 149 -7.33 12.34 -3.91
N LEU A 150 -6.07 12.45 -3.45
CA LEU A 150 -5.73 12.72 -2.06
C LEU A 150 -5.69 14.20 -1.68
N ALA A 151 -5.32 15.06 -2.60
CA ALA A 151 -5.14 16.47 -2.28
C ALA A 151 -5.36 17.35 -3.51
N ARG A 152 -5.98 18.50 -3.27
CA ARG A 152 -5.85 19.66 -4.18
C ARG A 152 -4.44 20.22 -4.05
N ILE A 153 -3.43 19.45 -4.50
CA ILE A 153 -2.04 19.87 -4.41
C ILE A 153 -1.78 20.84 -5.55
N GLU A 154 -1.59 22.10 -5.20
CA GLU A 154 -0.98 23.06 -6.10
C GLU A 154 0.46 22.59 -6.31
N GLY A 155 0.85 22.30 -7.56
CA GLY A 155 2.21 21.84 -7.88
C GLY A 155 2.38 20.36 -8.16
N LEU A 156 1.32 19.64 -8.57
CA LEU A 156 1.40 18.25 -9.05
C LEU A 156 2.53 18.01 -10.08
N THR A 157 2.92 19.02 -10.84
CA THR A 157 4.01 18.98 -11.81
C THR A 157 5.39 18.81 -11.18
N ALA A 158 5.56 19.17 -9.91
CA ALA A 158 6.82 19.03 -9.19
C ALA A 158 6.99 17.64 -8.53
N LEU A 159 5.94 16.83 -8.44
CA LEU A 159 5.98 15.53 -7.77
C LEU A 159 6.99 14.54 -8.37
N PRO A 160 7.14 14.39 -9.68
CA PRO A 160 8.16 13.51 -10.24
C PRO A 160 9.57 13.91 -9.80
N ARG A 161 9.84 15.23 -9.75
CA ARG A 161 11.13 15.76 -9.29
C ARG A 161 11.33 15.47 -7.79
N LEU A 162 10.30 15.72 -6.99
CA LEU A 162 10.31 15.41 -5.55
C LEU A 162 10.60 13.93 -5.30
N LEU A 163 9.93 13.03 -6.03
CA LEU A 163 10.16 11.58 -5.92
C LEU A 163 11.60 11.21 -6.26
N THR A 164 12.16 11.77 -7.32
CA THR A 164 13.57 11.55 -7.70
C THR A 164 14.52 12.02 -6.59
N MET A 165 14.23 13.15 -5.98
CA MET A 165 15.05 13.70 -4.89
C MET A 165 14.95 12.87 -3.61
N LEU A 166 13.78 12.33 -3.29
CA LEU A 166 13.56 11.40 -2.19
C LEU A 166 14.28 10.07 -2.44
N ALA A 167 14.18 9.52 -3.65
CA ALA A 167 14.87 8.30 -4.03
C ALA A 167 16.39 8.43 -3.89
N ALA A 168 16.97 9.57 -4.32
CA ALA A 168 18.39 9.85 -4.19
C ALA A 168 18.86 9.97 -2.72
N ARG A 169 17.93 10.18 -1.78
CA ARG A 169 18.18 10.26 -0.33
C ARG A 169 17.74 9.02 0.44
N SER A 170 17.42 7.95 -0.27
CA SER A 170 17.05 6.69 0.37
C SER A 170 18.11 6.24 1.36
N SER A 171 17.70 5.74 2.52
CA SER A 171 18.59 5.34 3.63
C SER A 171 19.40 6.47 4.29
N THR A 172 18.99 7.73 4.11
CA THR A 172 19.57 8.88 4.82
C THR A 172 18.54 9.58 5.70
N LEU A 173 19.00 10.44 6.62
CA LEU A 173 18.08 11.27 7.41
C LEU A 173 17.38 12.30 6.51
N LEU A 174 16.06 12.34 6.61
CA LEU A 174 15.25 13.27 5.84
C LEU A 174 15.31 14.67 6.46
N ASN A 175 15.82 15.62 5.69
CA ASN A 175 15.74 17.06 6.02
C ASN A 175 14.68 17.71 5.11
N VAL A 176 13.49 17.94 5.68
CA VAL A 176 12.34 18.48 4.93
C VAL A 176 12.61 19.88 4.40
N ALA A 177 13.25 20.77 5.19
CA ALA A 177 13.57 22.13 4.76
C ALA A 177 14.53 22.14 3.56
N GLN A 178 15.58 21.33 3.60
CA GLN A 178 16.51 21.18 2.49
C GLN A 178 15.82 20.61 1.24
N LEU A 179 14.91 19.66 1.44
CA LEU A 179 14.16 19.07 0.34
C LEU A 179 13.23 20.08 -0.33
N SER A 180 12.50 20.87 0.47
CA SER A 180 11.62 21.95 0.00
C SER A 180 12.38 22.99 -0.81
N ASN A 181 13.50 23.49 -0.27
CA ASN A 181 14.34 24.46 -0.98
C ASN A 181 14.85 23.93 -2.31
N ASN A 182 15.32 22.67 -2.35
CA ASN A 182 15.84 22.06 -3.56
C ASN A 182 14.75 21.69 -4.58
N ALA A 183 13.54 21.42 -4.12
CA ALA A 183 12.40 21.12 -4.98
C ALA A 183 11.73 22.38 -5.55
N ALA A 184 12.08 23.57 -5.04
CA ALA A 184 11.40 24.83 -5.32
C ALA A 184 9.88 24.74 -5.07
N LEU A 185 9.51 24.03 -4.02
CA LEU A 185 8.13 23.92 -3.56
C LEU A 185 7.87 25.03 -2.53
N PRO A 186 6.65 25.61 -2.50
CA PRO A 186 6.26 26.50 -1.42
C PRO A 186 6.32 25.75 -0.08
N HIS A 187 6.68 26.48 0.97
CA HIS A 187 6.76 25.95 2.33
C HIS A 187 5.39 25.61 2.90
#